data_1db7c22c70552d5e18d506d8d5eab614
#
_entry.id   1db7c22c70552d5e18d506d8d5eab614
#
_cell.length_a   1.000
_cell.length_b   1.000
_cell.length_c   1.000
_cell.angle_alpha   90.00
_cell.angle_beta   90.00
_cell.angle_gamma   90.00
#
_symmetry.space_group_name_H-M   'P 1'
#
loop_
_entity.id
_entity.type
_entity.pdbx_description
1 polymer ?
#
loop_
_entity_poly.entity_id
_entity_poly.type
_entity_poly.pdbx_seq_one_letter_code
_entity_poly.pdbx_strand_id
1 'polypeptide(L)'
;MSISLPLVSFCFTTYKRHDYLLATLESIRKQSFTNYEVIVSDNDPAESGRTVVEGFNDVKFKYFPNSENLGMKKSFNKSLERSSGEYIVMIADDDPIYPDMLETLVKLKDRYPAYGMYLGGCDWFCTHHEVAKLYGLKVGTNTCLSNNHNLNYTQAFSPDEFVKNLFSFKIFPHYLWSTGMVKREILIERGGVPDYGTPFLGDYAYMSIMASHSGCVIINKSLGCQTLHDENFGRNQNEQLIIAAKNFPEYLASKISYLKDWPLIKLQVQNFVGVWLVSHLAFLHKYAQDKGESLAKAEKEIFEIEYMKKYKLKYFLKRRFPLLHDQLVVLKLKLKN
;
A
#
# COMPACT_ATOMS: atom_id res chain seq x y z
N MET A 1 11.67 -27.31 -26.04
CA MET A 1 11.57 -27.11 -24.61
C MET A 1 10.29 -26.32 -24.36
N SER A 2 9.33 -26.86 -23.65
CA SER A 2 8.14 -26.09 -23.23
C SER A 2 8.63 -24.99 -22.28
N ILE A 3 8.47 -23.74 -22.66
CA ILE A 3 8.73 -22.61 -21.77
C ILE A 3 7.66 -22.71 -20.66
N SER A 4 8.06 -23.15 -19.47
CA SER A 4 7.15 -23.11 -18.33
C SER A 4 6.85 -21.66 -18.00
N LEU A 5 5.58 -21.30 -17.87
CA LEU A 5 5.18 -19.97 -17.44
C LEU A 5 5.78 -19.65 -16.05
N PRO A 6 6.14 -18.41 -15.78
CA PRO A 6 6.58 -18.01 -14.44
C PRO A 6 5.46 -18.22 -13.42
N LEU A 7 5.83 -18.58 -12.18
CA LEU A 7 4.85 -18.66 -11.09
C LEU A 7 4.40 -17.26 -10.66
N VAL A 8 5.34 -16.30 -10.60
CA VAL A 8 5.11 -14.95 -10.11
C VAL A 8 5.54 -13.92 -11.14
N SER A 9 4.70 -12.91 -11.39
CA SER A 9 5.09 -11.70 -12.11
C SER A 9 5.19 -10.52 -11.14
N PHE A 10 6.34 -9.85 -11.13
CA PHE A 10 6.45 -8.52 -10.55
C PHE A 10 5.94 -7.51 -11.56
N CYS A 11 4.92 -6.75 -11.20
CA CYS A 11 4.35 -5.69 -12.02
C CYS A 11 4.77 -4.33 -11.49
N PHE A 12 5.55 -3.61 -12.29
CA PHE A 12 6.12 -2.31 -11.96
C PHE A 12 5.48 -1.18 -12.74
N THR A 13 5.46 0.01 -12.13
CA THR A 13 5.44 1.29 -12.84
C THR A 13 6.58 2.16 -12.37
N THR A 14 7.19 2.91 -13.28
CA THR A 14 8.23 3.91 -12.96
C THR A 14 8.02 5.19 -13.76
N TYR A 15 8.51 6.33 -13.24
CA TYR A 15 8.51 7.60 -13.92
C TYR A 15 9.66 8.48 -13.42
N LYS A 16 10.75 8.59 -14.20
CA LYS A 16 11.91 9.45 -13.92
C LYS A 16 12.59 9.21 -12.56
N ARG A 17 12.63 7.94 -12.10
CA ARG A 17 13.16 7.53 -10.78
C ARG A 17 14.23 6.47 -10.91
N HIS A 18 15.28 6.79 -11.67
CA HIS A 18 16.36 5.86 -12.04
C HIS A 18 16.96 5.11 -10.86
N ASP A 19 17.36 5.82 -9.78
CA ASP A 19 18.09 5.23 -8.66
C ASP A 19 17.17 4.34 -7.79
N TYR A 20 15.93 4.74 -7.57
CA TYR A 20 14.94 3.93 -6.85
C TYR A 20 14.60 2.66 -7.65
N LEU A 21 14.35 2.80 -8.96
CA LEU A 21 14.10 1.66 -9.84
C LEU A 21 15.26 0.67 -9.80
N LEU A 22 16.51 1.13 -9.91
CA LEU A 22 17.70 0.29 -9.84
C LEU A 22 17.76 -0.47 -8.52
N ALA A 23 17.61 0.23 -7.38
CA ALA A 23 17.69 -0.37 -6.06
C ALA A 23 16.60 -1.45 -5.86
N THR A 24 15.38 -1.18 -6.33
CA THR A 24 14.27 -2.12 -6.19
C THR A 24 14.45 -3.33 -7.11
N LEU A 25 14.85 -3.15 -8.36
CA LEU A 25 15.14 -4.26 -9.28
C LEU A 25 16.32 -5.13 -8.77
N GLU A 26 17.36 -4.51 -8.19
CA GLU A 26 18.46 -5.24 -7.55
C GLU A 26 17.98 -6.09 -6.36
N SER A 27 16.99 -5.62 -5.62
CA SER A 27 16.39 -6.39 -4.51
C SER A 27 15.62 -7.61 -5.03
N ILE A 28 14.96 -7.50 -6.19
CA ILE A 28 14.28 -8.61 -6.85
C ILE A 28 15.28 -9.61 -7.40
N ARG A 29 16.37 -9.16 -8.04
CA ARG A 29 17.41 -10.05 -8.53
C ARG A 29 18.00 -10.96 -7.45
N LYS A 30 17.98 -10.50 -6.19
CA LYS A 30 18.48 -11.24 -5.01
C LYS A 30 17.49 -12.23 -4.42
N GLN A 31 16.30 -12.40 -5.01
CA GLN A 31 15.31 -13.35 -4.48
C GLN A 31 15.85 -14.80 -4.52
N SER A 32 15.65 -15.52 -3.41
CA SER A 32 16.01 -16.94 -3.31
C SER A 32 15.13 -17.84 -4.20
N PHE A 33 13.87 -17.46 -4.41
CA PHE A 33 12.96 -18.12 -5.34
C PHE A 33 13.12 -17.54 -6.76
N THR A 34 13.33 -18.38 -7.78
CA THR A 34 13.78 -17.93 -9.10
C THR A 34 12.76 -18.05 -10.25
N ASN A 35 11.60 -18.70 -10.00
CA ASN A 35 10.56 -18.85 -11.03
C ASN A 35 9.65 -17.61 -11.07
N TYR A 36 10.19 -16.50 -11.55
CA TYR A 36 9.48 -15.23 -11.70
C TYR A 36 9.88 -14.49 -12.98
N GLU A 37 9.06 -13.52 -13.36
CA GLU A 37 9.37 -12.47 -14.33
C GLU A 37 9.16 -11.08 -13.73
N VAL A 38 9.75 -10.06 -14.36
CA VAL A 38 9.62 -8.66 -13.96
C VAL A 38 9.14 -7.86 -15.18
N ILE A 39 8.00 -7.20 -15.04
CA ILE A 39 7.35 -6.41 -16.08
C ILE A 39 7.41 -4.94 -15.67
N VAL A 40 8.30 -4.17 -16.30
CA VAL A 40 8.46 -2.74 -16.02
C VAL A 40 7.69 -1.92 -17.05
N SER A 41 6.65 -1.22 -16.63
CA SER A 41 5.90 -0.24 -17.42
C SER A 41 6.47 1.14 -17.13
N ASP A 42 7.28 1.68 -18.04
CA ASP A 42 7.85 3.02 -17.89
C ASP A 42 6.86 4.07 -18.38
N ASN A 43 6.50 4.96 -17.48
CA ASN A 43 5.52 6.02 -17.71
C ASN A 43 6.17 7.31 -18.26
N ASP A 44 7.49 7.30 -18.47
CA ASP A 44 8.22 8.39 -19.12
C ASP A 44 8.34 8.15 -20.64
N PRO A 45 7.73 9.01 -21.49
CA PRO A 45 7.90 8.91 -22.93
C PRO A 45 9.35 9.04 -23.42
N ALA A 46 10.22 9.63 -22.59
CA ALA A 46 11.67 9.69 -22.85
C ALA A 46 12.41 8.41 -22.46
N GLU A 47 11.68 7.39 -21.98
CA GLU A 47 12.22 6.05 -21.66
C GLU A 47 13.36 6.06 -20.64
N SER A 48 13.23 6.90 -19.61
CA SER A 48 14.31 7.10 -18.61
C SER A 48 14.67 5.83 -17.82
N GLY A 49 13.78 4.84 -17.74
CA GLY A 49 14.03 3.56 -17.08
C GLY A 49 14.71 2.50 -17.98
N ARG A 50 14.82 2.72 -19.30
CA ARG A 50 15.32 1.71 -20.27
C ARG A 50 16.70 1.18 -19.90
N THR A 51 17.66 2.09 -19.73
CA THR A 51 19.04 1.72 -19.45
C THR A 51 19.22 0.94 -18.15
N VAL A 52 18.37 1.23 -17.15
CA VAL A 52 18.36 0.50 -15.89
C VAL A 52 17.92 -0.95 -16.13
N VAL A 53 16.77 -1.15 -16.77
CA VAL A 53 16.19 -2.49 -16.94
C VAL A 53 17.04 -3.35 -17.89
N GLU A 54 17.45 -2.80 -19.03
CA GLU A 54 18.30 -3.50 -20.00
C GLU A 54 19.69 -3.82 -19.44
N GLY A 55 20.19 -3.00 -18.51
CA GLY A 55 21.48 -3.24 -17.82
C GLY A 55 21.51 -4.52 -16.97
N PHE A 56 20.36 -5.10 -16.60
CA PHE A 56 20.31 -6.41 -15.93
C PHE A 56 20.74 -7.56 -16.82
N ASN A 57 20.61 -7.43 -18.13
CA ASN A 57 20.96 -8.45 -19.12
C ASN A 57 20.40 -9.85 -18.78
N ASP A 58 19.17 -9.88 -18.26
CA ASP A 58 18.44 -11.08 -17.85
C ASP A 58 17.04 -11.07 -18.48
N VAL A 59 16.71 -12.13 -19.23
CA VAL A 59 15.42 -12.29 -19.94
C VAL A 59 14.19 -12.24 -19.05
N LYS A 60 14.36 -12.35 -17.73
CA LYS A 60 13.27 -12.19 -16.76
C LYS A 60 12.83 -10.74 -16.66
N PHE A 61 13.72 -9.77 -16.91
CA PHE A 61 13.44 -8.34 -16.78
C PHE A 61 13.00 -7.79 -18.14
N LYS A 62 11.71 -7.45 -18.24
CA LYS A 62 11.08 -7.01 -19.48
C LYS A 62 10.69 -5.54 -19.37
N TYR A 63 11.17 -4.73 -20.29
CA TYR A 63 10.92 -3.30 -20.36
C TYR A 63 9.86 -2.94 -21.39
N PHE A 64 8.93 -2.08 -20.98
CA PHE A 64 7.82 -1.62 -21.82
C PHE A 64 7.59 -0.12 -21.62
N PRO A 65 8.00 0.74 -22.57
CA PRO A 65 7.70 2.17 -22.52
C PRO A 65 6.22 2.43 -22.81
N ASN A 66 5.66 3.45 -22.18
CA ASN A 66 4.39 4.02 -22.55
C ASN A 66 4.63 5.26 -23.42
N SER A 67 3.81 5.45 -24.44
CA SER A 67 3.93 6.59 -25.37
C SER A 67 3.60 7.95 -24.73
N GLU A 68 2.95 7.93 -23.56
CA GLU A 68 2.60 9.09 -22.75
C GLU A 68 2.58 8.74 -21.27
N ASN A 69 2.55 9.74 -20.39
CA ASN A 69 2.35 9.52 -18.97
C ASN A 69 0.87 9.16 -18.69
N LEU A 70 0.60 7.88 -18.53
CA LEU A 70 -0.74 7.33 -18.26
C LEU A 70 -1.22 7.58 -16.83
N GLY A 71 -0.35 8.08 -15.95
CA GLY A 71 -0.55 8.06 -14.49
C GLY A 71 -0.30 6.68 -13.88
N MET A 72 -0.01 6.67 -12.58
CA MET A 72 0.47 5.49 -11.84
C MET A 72 -0.44 4.25 -12.03
N LYS A 73 -1.75 4.40 -11.83
CA LYS A 73 -2.69 3.28 -11.82
C LYS A 73 -2.85 2.62 -13.18
N LYS A 74 -2.98 3.40 -14.25
CA LYS A 74 -3.07 2.87 -15.62
C LYS A 74 -1.76 2.20 -16.03
N SER A 75 -0.61 2.75 -15.63
CA SER A 75 0.69 2.15 -15.90
C SER A 75 0.88 0.81 -15.18
N PHE A 76 0.44 0.69 -13.92
CA PHE A 76 0.38 -0.60 -13.22
C PHE A 76 -0.52 -1.60 -13.96
N ASN A 77 -1.72 -1.19 -14.40
CA ASN A 77 -2.60 -2.07 -15.15
C ASN A 77 -2.00 -2.50 -16.49
N LYS A 78 -1.20 -1.63 -17.14
CA LYS A 78 -0.42 -2.01 -18.32
C LYS A 78 0.64 -3.06 -18.02
N SER A 79 1.33 -3.00 -16.88
CA SER A 79 2.25 -4.06 -16.48
C SER A 79 1.51 -5.38 -16.20
N LEU A 80 0.33 -5.33 -15.57
CA LEU A 80 -0.53 -6.49 -15.36
C LEU A 80 -0.98 -7.13 -16.68
N GLU A 81 -1.43 -6.35 -17.67
CA GLU A 81 -1.83 -6.85 -18.99
C GLU A 81 -0.71 -7.64 -19.70
N ARG A 82 0.54 -7.23 -19.47
CA ARG A 82 1.75 -7.82 -20.07
C ARG A 82 2.31 -9.00 -19.29
N SER A 83 1.81 -9.25 -18.08
CA SER A 83 2.27 -10.31 -17.19
C SER A 83 1.71 -11.67 -17.56
N SER A 84 2.43 -12.75 -17.23
CA SER A 84 2.03 -14.14 -17.52
C SER A 84 2.02 -15.07 -16.31
N GLY A 85 2.52 -14.62 -15.15
CA GLY A 85 2.56 -15.39 -13.91
C GLY A 85 1.20 -15.72 -13.34
N GLU A 86 1.10 -16.84 -12.63
CA GLU A 86 -0.10 -17.24 -11.90
C GLU A 86 -0.42 -16.27 -10.74
N TYR A 87 0.63 -15.73 -10.12
CA TYR A 87 0.54 -14.74 -9.05
C TYR A 87 1.19 -13.43 -9.46
N ILE A 88 0.65 -12.34 -8.93
CA ILE A 88 1.14 -10.98 -9.19
C ILE A 88 1.63 -10.36 -7.87
N VAL A 89 2.81 -9.76 -7.92
CA VAL A 89 3.29 -8.79 -6.94
C VAL A 89 3.23 -7.41 -7.61
N MET A 90 2.35 -6.53 -7.12
CA MET A 90 2.37 -5.12 -7.52
C MET A 90 3.42 -4.39 -6.68
N ILE A 91 4.40 -3.79 -7.30
CA ILE A 91 5.52 -3.18 -6.59
C ILE A 91 5.85 -1.80 -7.14
N ALA A 92 6.00 -0.82 -6.25
CA ALA A 92 6.47 0.52 -6.61
C ALA A 92 7.99 0.53 -6.84
N ASP A 93 8.45 1.50 -7.60
CA ASP A 93 9.87 1.62 -7.94
C ASP A 93 10.77 2.02 -6.76
N ASP A 94 10.19 2.43 -5.64
CA ASP A 94 10.85 2.87 -4.41
C ASP A 94 10.70 1.92 -3.21
N ASP A 95 10.11 0.72 -3.39
CA ASP A 95 9.82 -0.24 -2.31
C ASP A 95 10.65 -1.54 -2.45
N PRO A 96 11.93 -1.56 -2.05
CA PRO A 96 12.76 -2.77 -2.14
C PRO A 96 12.27 -3.88 -1.21
N ILE A 97 12.45 -5.13 -1.66
CA ILE A 97 12.00 -6.33 -0.96
C ILE A 97 13.16 -7.15 -0.41
N TYR A 98 12.90 -7.96 0.62
CA TYR A 98 13.91 -8.80 1.23
C TYR A 98 14.14 -10.09 0.43
N PRO A 99 15.36 -10.67 0.45
CA PRO A 99 15.74 -11.76 -0.44
C PRO A 99 14.88 -13.03 -0.35
N ASP A 100 14.24 -13.27 0.77
CA ASP A 100 13.41 -14.44 1.02
C ASP A 100 11.89 -14.17 0.91
N MET A 101 11.49 -13.01 0.39
CA MET A 101 10.08 -12.63 0.26
C MET A 101 9.29 -13.63 -0.56
N LEU A 102 9.70 -13.88 -1.82
CA LEU A 102 8.97 -14.79 -2.69
C LEU A 102 8.93 -16.21 -2.16
N GLU A 103 10.05 -16.72 -1.64
CA GLU A 103 10.09 -18.05 -1.05
C GLU A 103 9.13 -18.17 0.14
N THR A 104 9.05 -17.13 0.96
CA THR A 104 8.11 -17.08 2.10
C THR A 104 6.66 -17.09 1.61
N LEU A 105 6.31 -16.25 0.63
CA LEU A 105 4.94 -16.18 0.09
C LEU A 105 4.53 -17.46 -0.64
N VAL A 106 5.45 -18.10 -1.40
CA VAL A 106 5.20 -19.38 -2.07
C VAL A 106 4.97 -20.49 -1.05
N LYS A 107 5.74 -20.56 0.04
CA LYS A 107 5.49 -21.51 1.14
C LYS A 107 4.11 -21.29 1.79
N LEU A 108 3.68 -20.03 1.95
CA LEU A 108 2.32 -19.73 2.43
C LEU A 108 1.26 -20.24 1.46
N LYS A 109 1.44 -19.99 0.16
CA LYS A 109 0.54 -20.48 -0.90
C LYS A 109 0.43 -22.01 -0.88
N ASP A 110 1.54 -22.71 -0.75
CA ASP A 110 1.54 -24.18 -0.73
C ASP A 110 0.83 -24.72 0.52
N ARG A 111 0.99 -24.04 1.66
CA ARG A 111 0.34 -24.42 2.92
C ARG A 111 -1.15 -24.05 2.99
N TYR A 112 -1.55 -22.99 2.29
CA TYR A 112 -2.92 -22.46 2.32
C TYR A 112 -3.48 -22.24 0.90
N PRO A 113 -3.58 -23.29 0.05
CA PRO A 113 -3.87 -23.15 -1.38
C PRO A 113 -5.28 -22.62 -1.70
N ALA A 114 -6.20 -22.67 -0.72
CA ALA A 114 -7.57 -22.18 -0.88
C ALA A 114 -7.67 -20.63 -0.90
N TYR A 115 -6.60 -19.94 -0.51
CA TYR A 115 -6.59 -18.47 -0.45
C TYR A 115 -6.04 -17.87 -1.73
N GLY A 116 -6.48 -16.64 -2.04
CA GLY A 116 -6.04 -15.94 -3.26
C GLY A 116 -5.02 -14.83 -3.01
N MET A 117 -4.81 -14.44 -1.75
CA MET A 117 -3.91 -13.36 -1.38
C MET A 117 -3.03 -13.75 -0.19
N TYR A 118 -1.74 -13.38 -0.28
CA TYR A 118 -0.74 -13.65 0.75
C TYR A 118 0.05 -12.38 1.00
N LEU A 119 0.20 -11.97 2.28
CA LEU A 119 0.84 -10.72 2.67
C LEU A 119 1.88 -10.95 3.76
N GLY A 120 2.99 -10.24 3.65
CA GLY A 120 3.97 -10.08 4.73
C GLY A 120 4.05 -8.64 5.22
N GLY A 121 4.68 -8.45 6.38
CA GLY A 121 4.92 -7.14 6.94
C GLY A 121 5.88 -6.29 6.09
N CYS A 122 5.84 -4.99 6.31
CA CYS A 122 6.67 -4.01 5.64
C CYS A 122 7.35 -3.12 6.68
N ASP A 123 8.66 -2.93 6.57
CA ASP A 123 9.43 -2.00 7.38
C ASP A 123 9.43 -0.59 6.76
N TRP A 124 9.89 0.40 7.50
CA TRP A 124 10.21 1.72 6.96
C TRP A 124 11.73 1.87 6.78
N PHE A 125 12.13 2.34 5.59
CA PHE A 125 13.49 2.73 5.27
C PHE A 125 13.52 4.20 4.89
N CYS A 126 14.15 5.04 5.69
CA CYS A 126 14.17 6.48 5.46
C CYS A 126 15.49 6.90 4.81
N THR A 127 15.41 7.57 3.66
CA THR A 127 16.58 8.06 2.90
C THR A 127 16.83 9.56 3.04
N HIS A 128 15.89 10.32 3.63
CA HIS A 128 15.95 11.77 3.66
C HIS A 128 15.94 12.33 5.09
N HIS A 129 16.89 13.23 5.44
CA HIS A 129 17.08 13.74 6.80
C HIS A 129 15.85 14.43 7.39
N GLU A 130 15.19 15.32 6.62
CA GLU A 130 14.01 16.03 7.11
C GLU A 130 12.83 15.08 7.32
N VAL A 131 12.71 14.06 6.46
CA VAL A 131 11.70 13.01 6.61
C VAL A 131 11.97 12.18 7.86
N ALA A 132 13.21 11.76 8.06
CA ALA A 132 13.61 11.00 9.25
C ALA A 132 13.27 11.78 10.54
N LYS A 133 13.58 13.08 10.58
CA LYS A 133 13.24 13.95 11.70
C LYS A 133 11.73 14.02 11.96
N LEU A 134 10.92 14.08 10.89
CA LEU A 134 9.46 14.10 10.99
C LEU A 134 8.87 12.85 11.64
N TYR A 135 9.42 11.69 11.29
CA TYR A 135 8.94 10.39 11.76
C TYR A 135 9.70 9.85 12.98
N GLY A 136 10.69 10.59 13.49
CA GLY A 136 11.55 10.13 14.59
C GLY A 136 12.45 8.94 14.20
N LEU A 137 12.84 8.87 12.93
CA LEU A 137 13.62 7.79 12.33
C LEU A 137 15.09 8.17 12.20
N LYS A 138 15.93 7.18 11.87
CA LYS A 138 17.32 7.39 11.45
C LYS A 138 17.46 7.15 9.96
N VAL A 139 18.15 8.04 9.26
CA VAL A 139 18.47 7.87 7.82
C VAL A 139 19.35 6.64 7.61
N GLY A 140 19.06 5.90 6.57
CA GLY A 140 19.83 4.71 6.18
C GLY A 140 19.61 3.46 7.04
N THR A 141 18.61 3.47 7.95
CA THR A 141 18.29 2.31 8.79
C THR A 141 16.85 1.87 8.60
N ASN A 142 16.63 0.56 8.57
CA ASN A 142 15.28 0.01 8.59
C ASN A 142 14.67 0.15 9.98
N THR A 143 13.47 0.66 10.04
CA THR A 143 12.67 0.64 11.26
C THR A 143 11.66 -0.49 11.15
N CYS A 144 11.88 -1.54 11.92
CA CYS A 144 11.00 -2.68 11.95
C CYS A 144 9.66 -2.29 12.57
N LEU A 145 8.60 -2.31 11.77
CA LEU A 145 7.23 -2.07 12.24
C LEU A 145 6.55 -3.36 12.68
N SER A 146 7.08 -4.51 12.28
CA SER A 146 6.62 -5.84 12.70
C SER A 146 7.08 -6.22 14.12
N ASN A 147 7.30 -5.25 15.00
CA ASN A 147 7.87 -5.42 16.35
C ASN A 147 7.04 -6.26 17.32
N ASN A 148 6.30 -7.23 16.85
CA ASN A 148 5.77 -8.25 17.75
C ASN A 148 6.72 -9.46 17.75
N HIS A 149 7.29 -9.69 18.90
CA HIS A 149 8.31 -10.67 19.24
C HIS A 149 7.97 -12.15 18.94
N ASN A 150 6.80 -12.44 18.36
CA ASN A 150 6.44 -13.73 17.80
C ASN A 150 6.71 -13.74 16.29
N LEU A 151 7.97 -13.78 15.93
CA LEU A 151 8.45 -14.01 14.58
C LEU A 151 7.74 -15.25 13.99
N ASN A 152 7.20 -15.11 12.76
CA ASN A 152 6.53 -16.18 12.01
C ASN A 152 5.08 -16.53 12.43
N TYR A 153 4.40 -15.67 13.17
CA TYR A 153 2.96 -15.84 13.35
C TYR A 153 2.26 -15.73 11.98
N THR A 154 1.57 -16.80 11.61
CA THR A 154 0.79 -16.87 10.37
C THR A 154 -0.69 -16.95 10.73
N GLN A 155 -1.51 -16.14 10.08
CA GLN A 155 -2.96 -16.16 10.26
C GLN A 155 -3.68 -16.13 8.91
N ALA A 156 -4.65 -17.01 8.76
CA ALA A 156 -5.54 -17.08 7.61
C ALA A 156 -6.90 -16.45 7.99
N PHE A 157 -7.42 -15.62 7.11
CA PHE A 157 -8.69 -14.92 7.29
C PHE A 157 -9.63 -15.23 6.13
N SER A 158 -10.86 -15.53 6.44
CA SER A 158 -11.94 -15.50 5.44
C SER A 158 -12.12 -14.08 4.86
N PRO A 159 -12.82 -13.91 3.72
CA PRO A 159 -13.07 -12.61 3.12
C PRO A 159 -13.63 -11.55 4.08
N ASP A 160 -14.73 -11.88 4.76
CA ASP A 160 -15.37 -10.96 5.72
C ASP A 160 -14.46 -10.65 6.92
N GLU A 161 -13.78 -11.65 7.47
CA GLU A 161 -12.87 -11.47 8.60
C GLU A 161 -11.68 -10.57 8.26
N PHE A 162 -11.06 -10.78 7.09
CA PHE A 162 -9.93 -9.94 6.69
C PHE A 162 -10.34 -8.48 6.57
N VAL A 163 -11.39 -8.19 5.80
CA VAL A 163 -11.83 -6.82 5.54
C VAL A 163 -12.30 -6.14 6.83
N LYS A 164 -13.05 -6.86 7.66
CA LYS A 164 -13.49 -6.37 8.97
C LYS A 164 -12.32 -6.05 9.90
N ASN A 165 -11.33 -6.93 9.98
CA ASN A 165 -10.16 -6.74 10.84
C ASN A 165 -9.23 -5.64 10.31
N LEU A 166 -9.08 -5.50 8.99
CA LEU A 166 -8.31 -4.43 8.37
C LEU A 166 -8.87 -3.06 8.77
N PHE A 167 -10.18 -2.84 8.58
CA PHE A 167 -10.81 -1.54 8.86
C PHE A 167 -11.16 -1.31 10.34
N SER A 168 -11.02 -2.32 11.19
CA SER A 168 -11.12 -2.15 12.66
C SER A 168 -9.77 -2.02 13.36
N PHE A 169 -8.68 -1.85 12.63
CA PHE A 169 -7.31 -1.74 13.15
C PHE A 169 -6.84 -2.97 13.95
N LYS A 170 -7.32 -4.16 13.58
CA LYS A 170 -6.90 -5.42 14.22
C LYS A 170 -5.80 -6.14 13.46
N ILE A 171 -5.56 -5.78 12.20
CA ILE A 171 -4.45 -6.31 11.41
C ILE A 171 -3.28 -5.35 11.56
N PHE A 172 -2.25 -5.80 12.25
CA PHE A 172 -0.94 -5.18 12.42
C PHE A 172 0.13 -6.25 12.23
N PRO A 173 1.28 -5.92 11.79
CA PRO A 173 1.91 -4.63 11.51
C PRO A 173 1.51 -4.04 10.17
N HIS A 174 2.27 -3.03 9.74
CA HIS A 174 2.10 -2.36 8.46
C HIS A 174 2.26 -3.34 7.30
N TYR A 175 1.28 -3.41 6.43
CA TYR A 175 1.28 -4.22 5.21
C TYR A 175 1.15 -3.30 4.01
N LEU A 176 1.90 -3.62 2.94
CA LEU A 176 1.78 -2.99 1.64
C LEU A 176 1.50 -4.05 0.57
N TRP A 177 0.96 -3.64 -0.55
CA TRP A 177 0.82 -4.52 -1.71
C TRP A 177 2.18 -5.03 -2.21
N SER A 178 3.25 -4.22 -2.08
CA SER A 178 4.62 -4.55 -2.50
C SER A 178 5.22 -5.76 -1.74
N THR A 179 4.72 -6.04 -0.53
CA THR A 179 5.16 -7.18 0.29
C THR A 179 4.19 -8.35 0.27
N GLY A 180 3.38 -8.44 -0.77
CA GLY A 180 2.40 -9.51 -0.93
C GLY A 180 2.24 -9.97 -2.37
N MET A 181 1.53 -11.07 -2.55
CA MET A 181 1.13 -11.56 -3.86
C MET A 181 -0.36 -11.93 -3.87
N VAL A 182 -0.97 -11.81 -5.03
CA VAL A 182 -2.36 -12.14 -5.29
C VAL A 182 -2.48 -13.00 -6.54
N LYS A 183 -3.44 -13.91 -6.61
CA LYS A 183 -3.75 -14.65 -7.84
C LYS A 183 -4.07 -13.68 -8.98
N ARG A 184 -3.42 -13.85 -10.13
CA ARG A 184 -3.60 -12.99 -11.32
C ARG A 184 -5.06 -12.95 -11.77
N GLU A 185 -5.76 -14.07 -11.76
CA GLU A 185 -7.17 -14.16 -12.14
C GLU A 185 -8.06 -13.25 -11.26
N ILE A 186 -7.84 -13.24 -9.95
CA ILE A 186 -8.58 -12.38 -9.01
C ILE A 186 -8.32 -10.91 -9.33
N LEU A 187 -7.06 -10.55 -9.53
CA LEU A 187 -6.71 -9.16 -9.82
C LEU A 187 -7.35 -8.65 -11.11
N ILE A 188 -7.38 -9.48 -12.16
CA ILE A 188 -8.05 -9.16 -13.43
C ILE A 188 -9.57 -9.06 -13.25
N GLU A 189 -10.19 -10.05 -12.61
CA GLU A 189 -11.64 -10.08 -12.37
C GLU A 189 -12.12 -8.86 -11.58
N ARG A 190 -11.32 -8.40 -10.61
CA ARG A 190 -11.65 -7.23 -9.80
C ARG A 190 -11.31 -5.89 -10.46
N GLY A 191 -10.76 -5.88 -11.68
CA GLY A 191 -10.50 -4.71 -12.50
C GLY A 191 -9.11 -4.09 -12.29
N GLY A 192 -8.15 -4.85 -11.80
CA GLY A 192 -6.76 -4.41 -11.63
C GLY A 192 -6.55 -3.52 -10.40
N VAL A 193 -5.62 -2.59 -10.52
CA VAL A 193 -5.30 -1.61 -9.45
C VAL A 193 -6.46 -0.64 -9.26
N PRO A 194 -6.96 -0.46 -8.02
CA PRO A 194 -8.11 0.40 -7.73
C PRO A 194 -7.93 1.84 -8.20
N ASP A 195 -8.94 2.40 -8.87
CA ASP A 195 -8.99 3.80 -9.27
C ASP A 195 -10.29 4.48 -8.83
N TYR A 196 -10.19 5.40 -7.90
CA TYR A 196 -11.28 6.24 -7.40
C TYR A 196 -10.89 7.73 -7.35
N GLY A 197 -9.93 8.12 -8.21
CA GLY A 197 -9.52 9.52 -8.42
C GLY A 197 -8.36 9.99 -7.53
N THR A 198 -7.86 9.15 -6.62
CA THR A 198 -6.72 9.48 -5.75
C THR A 198 -5.92 8.22 -5.41
N PRO A 199 -4.60 8.27 -5.22
CA PRO A 199 -3.82 7.15 -4.70
C PRO A 199 -3.87 7.02 -3.17
N PHE A 200 -4.33 8.03 -2.43
CA PHE A 200 -4.47 7.92 -0.98
C PHE A 200 -5.37 6.73 -0.59
N LEU A 201 -4.90 5.92 0.36
CA LEU A 201 -5.54 4.69 0.80
C LEU A 201 -5.59 3.57 -0.27
N GLY A 202 -4.82 3.70 -1.35
CA GLY A 202 -4.79 2.74 -2.46
C GLY A 202 -4.46 1.31 -2.01
N ASP A 203 -3.47 1.14 -1.13
CA ASP A 203 -3.12 -0.16 -0.56
C ASP A 203 -4.29 -0.81 0.17
N TYR A 204 -5.04 -0.04 0.96
CA TYR A 204 -6.21 -0.54 1.69
C TYR A 204 -7.35 -0.92 0.75
N ALA A 205 -7.58 -0.14 -0.32
CA ALA A 205 -8.53 -0.51 -1.36
C ALA A 205 -8.11 -1.81 -2.05
N TYR A 206 -6.86 -1.90 -2.48
CA TYR A 206 -6.31 -3.08 -3.13
C TYR A 206 -6.45 -4.32 -2.24
N MET A 207 -5.91 -4.28 -1.02
CA MET A 207 -5.95 -5.42 -0.10
C MET A 207 -7.38 -5.87 0.21
N SER A 208 -8.29 -4.93 0.50
CA SER A 208 -9.67 -5.28 0.83
C SER A 208 -10.45 -5.87 -0.34
N ILE A 209 -10.27 -5.33 -1.56
CA ILE A 209 -10.95 -5.82 -2.76
C ILE A 209 -10.42 -7.20 -3.16
N MET A 210 -9.12 -7.43 -3.13
CA MET A 210 -8.53 -8.71 -3.50
C MET A 210 -8.86 -9.79 -2.46
N ALA A 211 -8.71 -9.50 -1.17
CA ALA A 211 -9.05 -10.43 -0.10
C ALA A 211 -10.54 -10.72 0.00
N SER A 212 -11.42 -9.82 -0.43
CA SER A 212 -12.88 -10.05 -0.44
C SER A 212 -13.31 -11.20 -1.34
N HIS A 213 -12.47 -11.64 -2.29
CA HIS A 213 -12.76 -12.76 -3.18
C HIS A 213 -12.58 -14.12 -2.48
N SER A 214 -11.40 -14.39 -1.96
CA SER A 214 -11.04 -15.72 -1.43
C SER A 214 -10.26 -15.67 -0.11
N GLY A 215 -10.32 -14.55 0.59
CA GLY A 215 -9.62 -14.35 1.84
C GLY A 215 -8.12 -14.03 1.65
N CYS A 216 -7.43 -13.91 2.77
CA CYS A 216 -6.02 -13.55 2.82
C CYS A 216 -5.29 -14.33 3.91
N VAL A 217 -4.05 -14.72 3.62
CA VAL A 217 -3.11 -15.25 4.62
C VAL A 217 -2.05 -14.19 4.89
N ILE A 218 -1.85 -13.84 6.14
CA ILE A 218 -0.80 -12.92 6.56
C ILE A 218 0.30 -13.63 7.34
N ILE A 219 1.52 -13.19 7.19
CA ILE A 219 2.65 -13.59 8.05
C ILE A 219 3.23 -12.36 8.74
N ASN A 220 3.41 -12.43 10.05
CA ASN A 220 4.04 -11.37 10.85
C ASN A 220 5.58 -11.45 10.72
N LYS A 221 6.05 -11.21 9.50
CA LYS A 221 7.46 -11.14 9.13
C LYS A 221 7.62 -10.03 8.12
N SER A 222 8.59 -9.14 8.30
CA SER A 222 8.91 -8.12 7.31
C SER A 222 9.49 -8.78 6.06
N LEU A 223 8.90 -8.50 4.91
CA LEU A 223 9.27 -9.05 3.61
C LEU A 223 9.84 -7.99 2.66
N GLY A 224 9.87 -6.74 3.07
CA GLY A 224 10.40 -5.62 2.33
C GLY A 224 10.27 -4.33 3.14
N CYS A 225 10.51 -3.20 2.51
CA CYS A 225 10.40 -1.91 3.16
C CYS A 225 9.75 -0.86 2.25
N GLN A 226 9.02 0.05 2.86
CA GLN A 226 8.56 1.28 2.26
C GLN A 226 9.66 2.32 2.39
N THR A 227 10.12 2.87 1.27
CA THR A 227 11.10 3.96 1.30
C THR A 227 10.40 5.29 1.59
N LEU A 228 10.89 5.97 2.64
CA LEU A 228 10.42 7.30 3.03
C LEU A 228 11.42 8.35 2.56
N HIS A 229 11.01 9.17 1.60
CA HIS A 229 11.82 10.25 1.00
C HIS A 229 10.96 11.50 0.77
N ASP A 230 11.54 12.58 0.28
CA ASP A 230 10.86 13.86 0.09
C ASP A 230 9.89 13.89 -1.10
N GLU A 231 10.05 12.98 -2.07
CA GLU A 231 9.18 12.86 -3.23
C GLU A 231 8.02 11.87 -3.02
N ASN A 232 7.84 11.28 -1.81
CA ASN A 232 6.70 10.42 -1.57
C ASN A 232 5.38 11.15 -1.83
N PHE A 233 4.47 10.44 -2.51
CA PHE A 233 3.14 10.97 -2.78
C PHE A 233 2.43 11.37 -1.48
N GLY A 234 1.78 12.51 -1.47
CA GLY A 234 0.95 12.91 -0.34
C GLY A 234 1.43 14.11 0.48
N ARG A 235 2.63 14.63 0.21
CA ARG A 235 3.13 15.78 0.97
C ARG A 235 2.49 17.11 0.61
N ASN A 236 2.07 17.29 -0.67
CA ASN A 236 1.55 18.55 -1.19
C ASN A 236 0.24 18.35 -2.00
N GLN A 237 -0.55 17.34 -1.65
CA GLN A 237 -1.72 16.91 -2.42
C GLN A 237 -3.03 17.09 -1.62
N ASN A 238 -3.22 18.28 -1.02
CA ASN A 238 -4.35 18.54 -0.10
C ASN A 238 -5.73 18.27 -0.75
N GLU A 239 -5.90 18.60 -2.03
CA GLU A 239 -7.16 18.34 -2.75
C GLU A 239 -7.45 16.85 -2.91
N GLN A 240 -6.41 16.03 -3.05
CA GLN A 240 -6.54 14.57 -3.14
C GLN A 240 -7.11 13.94 -1.86
N LEU A 241 -6.93 14.61 -0.70
CA LEU A 241 -7.52 14.16 0.57
C LEU A 241 -9.05 14.29 0.56
N ILE A 242 -9.58 15.34 -0.08
CA ILE A 242 -11.03 15.53 -0.24
C ILE A 242 -11.60 14.39 -1.08
N ILE A 243 -10.92 14.06 -2.17
CA ILE A 243 -11.30 12.94 -3.05
C ILE A 243 -11.27 11.62 -2.28
N ALA A 244 -10.22 11.36 -1.49
CA ALA A 244 -10.14 10.17 -0.65
C ALA A 244 -11.32 10.09 0.34
N ALA A 245 -11.63 11.21 1.01
CA ALA A 245 -12.73 11.26 1.97
C ALA A 245 -14.09 10.96 1.32
N LYS A 246 -14.34 11.50 0.13
CA LYS A 246 -15.61 11.33 -0.60
C LYS A 246 -15.70 9.96 -1.26
N ASN A 247 -14.67 9.59 -2.02
CA ASN A 247 -14.77 8.49 -2.98
C ASN A 247 -14.39 7.12 -2.39
N PHE A 248 -13.47 7.05 -1.41
CA PHE A 248 -12.99 5.75 -0.91
C PHE A 248 -14.12 4.86 -0.32
N PRO A 249 -14.99 5.35 0.58
CA PRO A 249 -16.07 4.52 1.13
C PRO A 249 -17.07 4.06 0.06
N GLU A 250 -17.42 4.94 -0.89
CA GLU A 250 -18.38 4.62 -1.94
C GLU A 250 -17.78 3.66 -2.99
N TYR A 251 -16.50 3.83 -3.31
CA TYR A 251 -15.78 2.91 -4.19
C TYR A 251 -15.73 1.50 -3.58
N LEU A 252 -15.39 1.38 -2.30
CA LEU A 252 -15.43 0.08 -1.63
C LEU A 252 -16.85 -0.50 -1.60
N ALA A 253 -17.87 0.32 -1.35
CA ALA A 253 -19.25 -0.12 -1.42
C ALA A 253 -19.59 -0.73 -2.79
N SER A 254 -19.15 -0.10 -3.88
CA SER A 254 -19.37 -0.61 -5.24
C SER A 254 -18.65 -1.94 -5.53
N LYS A 255 -17.57 -2.25 -4.81
CA LYS A 255 -16.71 -3.41 -5.07
C LYS A 255 -16.94 -4.59 -4.14
N ILE A 256 -17.29 -4.34 -2.87
CA ILE A 256 -17.30 -5.38 -1.83
C ILE A 256 -18.58 -5.41 -0.96
N SER A 257 -19.65 -4.70 -1.37
CA SER A 257 -20.93 -4.68 -0.62
C SER A 257 -21.65 -6.02 -0.58
N TYR A 258 -21.22 -7.00 -1.35
CA TYR A 258 -21.73 -8.37 -1.31
C TYR A 258 -21.27 -9.18 -0.09
N LEU A 259 -20.27 -8.69 0.65
CA LEU A 259 -19.81 -9.33 1.88
C LEU A 259 -20.95 -9.38 2.91
N LYS A 260 -21.04 -10.51 3.61
CA LYS A 260 -22.12 -10.77 4.58
C LYS A 260 -22.22 -9.71 5.68
N ASP A 261 -21.04 -9.28 6.20
CA ASP A 261 -20.94 -8.31 7.29
C ASP A 261 -20.87 -6.85 6.76
N TRP A 262 -21.23 -6.60 5.49
CA TRP A 262 -21.06 -5.29 4.87
C TRP A 262 -21.63 -4.10 5.66
N PRO A 263 -22.83 -4.17 6.28
CA PRO A 263 -23.34 -3.05 7.07
C PRO A 263 -22.38 -2.62 8.19
N LEU A 264 -21.76 -3.58 8.88
CA LEU A 264 -20.74 -3.34 9.89
C LEU A 264 -19.43 -2.85 9.28
N ILE A 265 -18.98 -3.50 8.22
CA ILE A 265 -17.76 -3.15 7.48
C ILE A 265 -17.84 -1.71 6.97
N LYS A 266 -18.96 -1.27 6.42
CA LYS A 266 -19.18 0.11 5.95
C LYS A 266 -18.92 1.13 7.07
N LEU A 267 -19.43 0.88 8.26
CA LEU A 267 -19.19 1.74 9.42
C LEU A 267 -17.72 1.76 9.85
N GLN A 268 -17.06 0.60 9.77
CA GLN A 268 -15.63 0.47 10.07
C GLN A 268 -14.77 1.20 9.03
N VAL A 269 -15.11 1.11 7.72
CA VAL A 269 -14.46 1.87 6.65
C VAL A 269 -14.54 3.37 6.90
N GLN A 270 -15.74 3.89 7.19
CA GLN A 270 -15.93 5.31 7.50
C GLN A 270 -15.14 5.74 8.75
N ASN A 271 -15.10 4.86 9.77
CA ASN A 271 -14.31 5.14 10.98
C ASN A 271 -12.80 5.14 10.67
N PHE A 272 -12.33 4.17 9.88
CA PHE A 272 -10.93 4.07 9.46
C PHE A 272 -10.50 5.33 8.73
N VAL A 273 -11.25 5.74 7.69
CA VAL A 273 -10.98 6.96 6.91
C VAL A 273 -10.99 8.20 7.81
N GLY A 274 -11.96 8.31 8.72
CA GLY A 274 -12.05 9.43 9.66
C GLY A 274 -10.83 9.53 10.59
N VAL A 275 -10.37 8.41 11.14
CA VAL A 275 -9.17 8.36 12.01
C VAL A 275 -7.91 8.67 11.21
N TRP A 276 -7.79 8.11 10.00
CA TRP A 276 -6.66 8.34 9.13
C TRP A 276 -6.56 9.82 8.72
N LEU A 277 -7.66 10.41 8.24
CA LEU A 277 -7.69 11.82 7.81
C LEU A 277 -7.38 12.78 8.97
N VAL A 278 -7.92 12.55 10.17
CA VAL A 278 -7.59 13.36 11.35
C VAL A 278 -6.09 13.33 11.62
N SER A 279 -5.47 12.16 11.50
CA SER A 279 -4.04 12.01 11.73
C SER A 279 -3.22 12.67 10.65
N HIS A 280 -3.60 12.49 9.39
CA HIS A 280 -2.89 13.05 8.25
C HIS A 280 -3.01 14.59 8.17
N LEU A 281 -4.20 15.15 8.37
CA LEU A 281 -4.39 16.60 8.42
C LEU A 281 -3.62 17.25 9.58
N ALA A 282 -3.61 16.61 10.77
CA ALA A 282 -2.83 17.11 11.90
C ALA A 282 -1.31 17.08 11.61
N PHE A 283 -0.85 16.05 10.92
CA PHE A 283 0.53 15.93 10.45
C PHE A 283 0.87 17.04 9.46
N LEU A 284 0.05 17.27 8.43
CA LEU A 284 0.26 18.34 7.46
C LEU A 284 0.30 19.71 8.12
N HIS A 285 -0.59 19.98 9.08
CA HIS A 285 -0.55 21.24 9.85
C HIS A 285 0.74 21.46 10.60
N LYS A 286 1.34 20.40 11.11
CA LYS A 286 2.60 20.50 11.86
C LYS A 286 3.80 20.68 10.92
N TYR A 287 3.81 20.02 9.77
CA TYR A 287 5.02 19.77 9.00
C TYR A 287 4.98 20.24 7.54
N ALA A 288 3.80 20.50 6.94
CA ALA A 288 3.75 20.98 5.57
C ALA A 288 4.43 22.34 5.45
N GLN A 289 5.24 22.50 4.40
CA GLN A 289 5.88 23.78 4.07
C GLN A 289 4.84 24.81 3.62
N ASP A 290 3.83 24.38 2.89
CA ASP A 290 2.68 25.20 2.49
C ASP A 290 1.46 24.87 3.38
N LYS A 291 1.20 25.75 4.34
CA LYS A 291 0.02 25.72 5.21
C LYS A 291 -1.10 26.64 4.68
N GLY A 292 -1.01 27.00 3.40
CA GLY A 292 -1.84 28.02 2.81
C GLY A 292 -3.33 27.67 2.66
N GLU A 293 -3.98 28.40 1.77
CA GLU A 293 -5.43 28.30 1.50
C GLU A 293 -5.89 26.90 1.09
N SER A 294 -5.05 26.12 0.40
CA SER A 294 -5.33 24.76 -0.04
C SER A 294 -5.59 23.79 1.12
N LEU A 295 -4.78 23.83 2.19
CA LEU A 295 -5.00 22.97 3.36
C LEU A 295 -6.24 23.41 4.15
N ALA A 296 -6.48 24.72 4.31
CA ALA A 296 -7.68 25.24 4.97
C ALA A 296 -8.97 24.88 4.21
N LYS A 297 -8.93 24.93 2.87
CA LYS A 297 -10.01 24.47 2.01
C LYS A 297 -10.27 22.99 2.19
N ALA A 298 -9.21 22.16 2.17
CA ALA A 298 -9.33 20.72 2.35
C ALA A 298 -9.95 20.37 3.72
N GLU A 299 -9.50 21.02 4.80
CA GLU A 299 -10.09 20.87 6.13
C GLU A 299 -11.58 21.17 6.16
N LYS A 300 -11.98 22.34 5.60
CA LYS A 300 -13.38 22.75 5.55
C LYS A 300 -14.23 21.72 4.82
N GLU A 301 -13.86 21.37 3.60
CA GLU A 301 -14.63 20.44 2.77
C GLU A 301 -14.70 19.03 3.35
N ILE A 302 -13.59 18.51 3.92
CA ILE A 302 -13.59 17.19 4.56
C ILE A 302 -14.54 17.14 5.75
N PHE A 303 -14.57 18.16 6.60
CA PHE A 303 -15.47 18.16 7.76
C PHE A 303 -16.92 18.58 7.47
N GLU A 304 -17.25 18.94 6.23
CA GLU A 304 -18.63 19.06 5.72
C GLU A 304 -19.23 17.70 5.32
N ILE A 305 -18.41 16.69 5.02
CA ILE A 305 -18.87 15.33 4.73
C ILE A 305 -19.56 14.73 5.96
N GLU A 306 -20.76 14.17 5.79
CA GLU A 306 -21.63 13.77 6.91
C GLU A 306 -20.92 12.86 7.94
N TYR A 307 -20.28 11.78 7.49
CA TYR A 307 -19.62 10.86 8.42
C TYR A 307 -18.35 11.46 9.06
N MET A 308 -17.79 12.55 8.49
CA MET A 308 -16.60 13.24 8.99
C MET A 308 -16.90 14.27 10.09
N LYS A 309 -18.14 14.79 10.17
CA LYS A 309 -18.53 15.82 11.14
C LYS A 309 -18.18 15.43 12.58
N LYS A 310 -18.42 14.18 12.97
CA LYS A 310 -18.11 13.64 14.31
C LYS A 310 -16.61 13.66 14.67
N TYR A 311 -15.71 13.77 13.69
CA TYR A 311 -14.28 13.81 13.91
C TYR A 311 -13.70 15.21 14.10
N LYS A 312 -14.51 16.27 13.91
CA LYS A 312 -14.06 17.67 13.98
C LYS A 312 -13.46 18.02 15.35
N LEU A 313 -14.11 17.60 16.44
CA LEU A 313 -13.58 17.82 17.79
C LEU A 313 -12.27 17.04 18.02
N LYS A 314 -12.21 15.78 17.60
CA LYS A 314 -11.00 14.95 17.71
C LYS A 314 -9.83 15.58 16.96
N TYR A 315 -10.07 16.09 15.75
CA TYR A 315 -9.08 16.81 14.96
C TYR A 315 -8.59 18.07 15.67
N PHE A 316 -9.52 18.91 16.18
CA PHE A 316 -9.18 20.11 16.91
C PHE A 316 -8.27 19.80 18.12
N LEU A 317 -8.62 18.79 18.92
CA LEU A 317 -7.82 18.36 20.07
C LEU A 317 -6.44 17.88 19.64
N LYS A 318 -6.34 17.03 18.63
CA LYS A 318 -5.04 16.50 18.14
C LYS A 318 -4.15 17.61 17.59
N ARG A 319 -4.75 18.61 16.92
CA ARG A 319 -4.02 19.73 16.34
C ARG A 319 -3.52 20.73 17.38
N ARG A 320 -4.37 21.11 18.34
CA ARG A 320 -4.10 22.19 19.31
C ARG A 320 -3.50 21.70 20.63
N PHE A 321 -3.86 20.50 21.03
CA PHE A 321 -3.51 19.90 22.30
C PHE A 321 -3.07 18.45 22.15
N PRO A 322 -1.97 18.18 21.40
CA PRO A 322 -1.56 16.80 21.07
C PRO A 322 -1.33 15.94 22.31
N LEU A 323 -0.69 16.46 23.35
CA LEU A 323 -0.45 15.73 24.60
C LEU A 323 -1.76 15.34 25.30
N LEU A 324 -2.74 16.25 25.36
CA LEU A 324 -4.05 15.98 25.94
C LEU A 324 -4.80 14.91 25.11
N HIS A 325 -4.74 15.02 23.77
CA HIS A 325 -5.34 14.02 22.89
C HIS A 325 -4.76 12.63 23.17
N ASP A 326 -3.45 12.51 23.28
CA ASP A 326 -2.77 11.23 23.50
C ASP A 326 -3.08 10.64 24.87
N GLN A 327 -3.16 11.48 25.92
CA GLN A 327 -3.62 11.08 27.25
C GLN A 327 -5.06 10.55 27.23
N LEU A 328 -5.97 11.21 26.50
CA LEU A 328 -7.36 10.75 26.36
C LEU A 328 -7.44 9.42 25.59
N VAL A 329 -6.60 9.21 24.58
CA VAL A 329 -6.51 7.93 23.86
C VAL A 329 -6.05 6.81 24.79
N VAL A 330 -5.00 7.05 25.60
CA VAL A 330 -4.48 6.07 26.57
C VAL A 330 -5.54 5.74 27.64
N LEU A 331 -6.23 6.76 28.17
CA LEU A 331 -7.30 6.57 29.14
C LEU A 331 -8.45 5.71 28.56
N LYS A 332 -8.85 5.99 27.32
CA LYS A 332 -9.90 5.22 26.63
C LYS A 332 -9.50 3.76 26.40
N LEU A 333 -8.22 3.49 26.13
CA LEU A 333 -7.71 2.13 26.01
C LEU A 333 -7.72 1.39 27.34
N LYS A 334 -7.35 2.06 28.45
CA LYS A 334 -7.39 1.49 29.80
C LYS A 334 -8.82 1.19 30.30
N LEU A 335 -9.82 1.93 29.83
CA LEU A 335 -11.23 1.70 30.19
C LEU A 335 -11.91 0.61 29.34
N LYS A 336 -11.25 0.12 28.29
CA LYS A 336 -11.77 -0.96 27.43
C LYS A 336 -11.21 -2.35 27.76
N ASN A 337 -10.15 -2.38 28.54
CA ASN A 337 -9.54 -3.60 29.12
C ASN A 337 -10.00 -3.76 30.57
#